data_124385edaa675d21e9448ab3385edf5e
#
_entry.id   124385edaa675d21e9448ab3385edf5e
#
_cell.length_a   1.000
_cell.length_b   1.000
_cell.length_c   1.000
_cell.angle_alpha   90.00
_cell.angle_beta   90.00
_cell.angle_gamma   90.00
#
_symmetry.space_group_name_H-M   'P 1'
#
loop_
_entity.id
_entity.type
_entity.pdbx_description
1 polymer ?
#
loop_
_entity_poly.entity_id
_entity_poly.type
_entity_poly.pdbx_seq_one_letter_code
_entity_poly.pdbx_strand_id
1 'polypeptide(L)'
;MTTWFKSFRDVLAKWRRRTRAERILLLEAFLLLGVARLAVLALQFKWLAVSLGRHMHEADARISASDLHLARSVGQAICAAANYTPWESVCLPQAVAAQWMLKRRHIAGTLYLGVAKADAHPERLAAHAWLRCGNLILTGRQGHRQYTVVATFA
;
A
#
# COMPACT_ATOMS: atom_id res chain seq x y z
N MET A 1 -20.82 19.31 13.42
CA MET A 1 -19.47 19.81 13.76
C MET A 1 -18.78 19.10 14.94
N THR A 2 -19.36 18.07 15.55
CA THR A 2 -18.86 17.45 16.81
C THR A 2 -18.15 16.10 16.63
N THR A 3 -18.07 15.55 15.43
CA THR A 3 -17.44 14.23 15.18
C THR A 3 -15.93 14.27 15.01
N TRP A 4 -15.35 15.40 14.58
CA TRP A 4 -13.92 15.58 14.36
C TRP A 4 -13.10 15.62 15.67
N PHE A 5 -13.63 16.23 16.72
CA PHE A 5 -12.91 16.36 18.01
C PHE A 5 -12.81 15.05 18.81
N LYS A 6 -13.78 14.15 18.71
CA LYS A 6 -13.68 12.80 19.31
C LYS A 6 -12.59 11.99 18.64
N SER A 7 -12.45 12.11 17.32
CA SER A 7 -11.42 11.43 16.52
C SER A 7 -10.00 11.83 16.92
N PHE A 8 -9.72 13.10 17.23
CA PHE A 8 -8.36 13.57 17.55
C PHE A 8 -7.84 13.04 18.90
N ARG A 9 -8.70 13.00 19.92
CA ARG A 9 -8.35 12.43 21.24
C ARG A 9 -8.11 10.92 21.15
N ASP A 10 -8.92 10.20 20.38
CA ASP A 10 -8.77 8.76 20.16
C ASP A 10 -7.51 8.45 19.34
N VAL A 11 -7.17 9.27 18.38
CA VAL A 11 -5.92 9.16 17.60
C VAL A 11 -4.71 9.37 18.51
N LEU A 12 -4.73 10.41 19.35
CA LEU A 12 -3.65 10.68 20.30
C LEU A 12 -3.51 9.55 21.35
N ALA A 13 -4.62 9.02 21.86
CA ALA A 13 -4.60 7.92 22.82
C ALA A 13 -4.03 6.64 22.18
N LYS A 14 -4.45 6.30 20.96
CA LYS A 14 -3.89 5.19 20.18
C LYS A 14 -2.41 5.40 19.86
N TRP A 15 -2.01 6.63 19.50
CA TRP A 15 -0.62 7.00 19.25
C TRP A 15 0.26 6.81 20.50
N ARG A 16 -0.20 7.24 21.67
CA ARG A 16 0.55 7.11 22.93
C ARG A 16 0.77 5.66 23.36
N ARG A 17 -0.12 4.74 23.00
CA ARG A 17 -0.02 3.31 23.32
C ARG A 17 0.93 2.54 22.38
N ARG A 18 1.35 3.13 21.26
CA ARG A 18 2.23 2.49 20.29
C ARG A 18 3.70 2.60 20.70
N THR A 19 4.47 1.59 20.36
CA THR A 19 5.92 1.59 20.54
C THR A 19 6.59 2.65 19.66
N ARG A 20 7.83 3.02 19.97
CA ARG A 20 8.61 3.95 19.14
C ARG A 20 8.74 3.44 17.69
N ALA A 21 9.01 2.15 17.52
CA ALA A 21 9.14 1.53 16.19
C ALA A 21 7.84 1.65 15.38
N GLU A 22 6.68 1.38 15.99
CA GLU A 22 5.38 1.53 15.32
C GLU A 22 5.07 2.97 14.96
N ARG A 23 5.45 3.94 15.79
CA ARG A 23 5.27 5.37 15.48
C ARG A 23 6.12 5.80 14.30
N ILE A 24 7.38 5.34 14.22
CA ILE A 24 8.27 5.62 13.10
C ILE A 24 7.70 5.02 11.81
N LEU A 25 7.23 3.78 11.84
CA LEU A 25 6.57 3.14 10.70
C LEU A 25 5.34 3.89 10.22
N LEU A 26 4.51 4.40 11.14
CA LEU A 26 3.32 5.17 10.80
C LEU A 26 3.65 6.53 10.19
N LEU A 27 4.65 7.24 10.72
CA LEU A 27 5.11 8.51 10.16
C LEU A 27 5.69 8.29 8.76
N GLU A 28 6.53 7.27 8.59
CA GLU A 28 7.08 6.90 7.28
C GLU A 28 5.96 6.55 6.30
N ALA A 29 4.98 5.74 6.73
CA ALA A 29 3.83 5.38 5.92
C ALA A 29 3.02 6.62 5.48
N PHE A 30 2.75 7.54 6.41
CA PHE A 30 2.02 8.77 6.12
C PHE A 30 2.75 9.65 5.08
N LEU A 31 4.05 9.86 5.26
CA LEU A 31 4.87 10.65 4.34
C LEU A 31 4.93 9.98 2.96
N LEU A 32 5.19 8.68 2.91
CA LEU A 32 5.31 7.95 1.65
C LEU A 32 3.97 7.82 0.92
N LEU A 33 2.84 7.76 1.63
CA LEU A 33 1.51 7.85 1.00
C LEU A 33 1.32 9.20 0.29
N GLY A 34 1.76 10.31 0.90
CA GLY A 34 1.74 11.62 0.27
C GLY A 34 2.62 11.69 -0.97
N VAL A 35 3.86 11.22 -0.87
CA VAL A 35 4.80 11.16 -1.99
C VAL A 35 4.26 10.25 -3.11
N ALA A 36 3.73 9.07 -2.77
CA ALA A 36 3.14 8.15 -3.74
C ALA A 36 1.93 8.77 -4.44
N ARG A 37 1.06 9.48 -3.70
CA ARG A 37 -0.08 10.19 -4.29
C ARG A 37 0.37 11.26 -5.27
N LEU A 38 1.35 12.08 -4.89
CA LEU A 38 1.92 13.10 -5.78
C LEU A 38 2.58 12.47 -7.00
N ALA A 39 3.34 11.39 -6.82
CA ALA A 39 3.96 10.68 -7.93
C ALA A 39 2.94 10.11 -8.93
N VAL A 40 1.85 9.51 -8.43
CA VAL A 40 0.76 8.98 -9.26
C VAL A 40 0.05 10.10 -10.04
N LEU A 41 -0.07 11.30 -9.46
CA LEU A 41 -0.76 12.43 -10.11
C LEU A 41 0.15 13.22 -11.07
N ALA A 42 1.43 13.38 -10.73
CA ALA A 42 2.34 14.27 -11.44
C ALA A 42 3.24 13.55 -12.45
N LEU A 43 3.53 12.27 -12.26
CA LEU A 43 4.45 11.52 -13.11
C LEU A 43 3.69 10.64 -14.11
N GLN A 44 4.26 10.48 -15.29
CA GLN A 44 3.81 9.43 -16.20
C GLN A 44 4.12 8.07 -15.57
N PHE A 45 3.20 7.12 -15.69
CA PHE A 45 3.30 5.80 -15.07
C PHE A 45 4.63 5.08 -15.35
N LYS A 46 5.22 5.28 -16.55
CA LYS A 46 6.52 4.69 -16.91
C LYS A 46 7.66 5.05 -15.94
N TRP A 47 7.65 6.28 -15.42
CA TRP A 47 8.67 6.73 -14.46
C TRP A 47 8.41 6.15 -13.05
N LEU A 48 7.14 6.08 -12.68
CA LEU A 48 6.75 5.43 -11.43
C LEU A 48 7.13 3.94 -11.47
N ALA A 49 6.86 3.26 -12.58
CA ALA A 49 7.13 1.83 -12.76
C ALA A 49 8.61 1.47 -12.52
N VAL A 50 9.55 2.31 -12.96
CA VAL A 50 10.99 2.10 -12.69
C VAL A 50 11.29 2.03 -11.20
N SER A 51 10.60 2.82 -10.38
CA SER A 51 10.78 2.81 -8.92
C SER A 51 10.21 1.56 -8.24
N LEU A 52 9.25 0.89 -8.88
CA LEU A 52 8.54 -0.26 -8.30
C LEU A 52 9.33 -1.57 -8.43
N GLY A 53 10.22 -1.68 -9.40
CA GLY A 53 11.03 -2.87 -9.63
C GLY A 53 10.96 -3.37 -11.07
N ARG A 54 11.30 -4.65 -11.26
CA ARG A 54 11.32 -5.27 -12.59
C ARG A 54 9.89 -5.57 -13.05
N HIS A 55 9.55 -5.07 -14.23
CA HIS A 55 8.24 -5.32 -14.86
C HIS A 55 8.07 -6.79 -15.25
N MET A 56 6.85 -7.30 -15.09
CA MET A 56 6.47 -8.70 -15.33
C MET A 56 7.31 -9.72 -14.57
N HIS A 57 7.75 -9.33 -13.37
CA HIS A 57 8.49 -10.20 -12.46
C HIS A 57 7.77 -10.31 -11.12
N GLU A 58 7.88 -11.48 -10.51
CA GLU A 58 7.35 -11.76 -9.18
C GLU A 58 8.49 -12.13 -8.22
N ALA A 59 8.41 -11.63 -7.01
CA ALA A 59 9.32 -12.01 -5.94
C ALA A 59 9.00 -13.44 -5.45
N ASP A 60 10.05 -14.15 -5.01
CA ASP A 60 9.90 -15.49 -4.42
C ASP A 60 8.91 -15.42 -3.23
N ALA A 61 8.09 -16.46 -3.13
CA ALA A 61 7.20 -16.63 -1.98
C ALA A 61 7.95 -17.02 -0.70
N ARG A 62 9.20 -17.51 -0.83
CA ARG A 62 10.04 -17.86 0.31
C ARG A 62 10.58 -16.60 0.96
N ILE A 63 10.22 -16.40 2.22
CA ILE A 63 10.62 -15.24 3.01
C ILE A 63 10.90 -15.70 4.45
N SER A 64 11.87 -15.07 5.11
CA SER A 64 12.14 -15.35 6.51
C SER A 64 10.96 -14.95 7.40
N ALA A 65 10.79 -15.61 8.55
CA ALA A 65 9.74 -15.28 9.50
C ALA A 65 9.87 -13.84 10.02
N SER A 66 11.09 -13.35 10.21
CA SER A 66 11.38 -11.98 10.64
C SER A 66 10.94 -10.96 9.61
N ASP A 67 11.28 -11.18 8.33
CA ASP A 67 10.92 -10.28 7.23
C ASP A 67 9.42 -10.28 6.99
N LEU A 68 8.77 -11.45 7.11
CA LEU A 68 7.32 -11.55 7.00
C LEU A 68 6.60 -10.77 8.11
N HIS A 69 7.14 -10.83 9.35
CA HIS A 69 6.61 -10.05 10.47
C HIS A 69 6.76 -8.53 10.20
N LEU A 70 7.93 -8.11 9.72
CA LEU A 70 8.19 -6.71 9.40
C LEU A 70 7.33 -6.23 8.22
N ALA A 71 7.19 -7.04 7.17
CA ALA A 71 6.30 -6.75 6.03
C ALA A 71 4.84 -6.59 6.48
N ARG A 72 4.36 -7.45 7.38
CA ARG A 72 3.02 -7.31 7.97
C ARG A 72 2.87 -5.99 8.71
N SER A 73 3.87 -5.59 9.50
CA SER A 73 3.87 -4.31 10.22
C SER A 73 3.84 -3.11 9.27
N VAL A 74 4.56 -3.20 8.15
CA VAL A 74 4.52 -2.19 7.06
C VAL A 74 3.12 -2.09 6.47
N GLY A 75 2.51 -3.22 6.09
CA GLY A 75 1.15 -3.24 5.55
C GLY A 75 0.12 -2.64 6.51
N GLN A 76 0.20 -2.99 7.79
CA GLN A 76 -0.65 -2.42 8.83
C GLN A 76 -0.45 -0.91 9.00
N ALA A 77 0.80 -0.44 8.96
CA ALA A 77 1.11 0.98 9.06
C ALA A 77 0.55 1.77 7.86
N ILE A 78 0.69 1.26 6.65
CA ILE A 78 0.12 1.86 5.43
C ILE A 78 -1.41 1.94 5.53
N CYS A 79 -2.08 0.83 5.83
CA CYS A 79 -3.54 0.81 5.94
C CYS A 79 -4.05 1.72 7.07
N ALA A 80 -3.34 1.77 8.21
CA ALA A 80 -3.68 2.66 9.30
C ALA A 80 -3.48 4.14 8.93
N ALA A 81 -2.34 4.49 8.32
CA ALA A 81 -2.03 5.85 7.92
C ALA A 81 -2.99 6.36 6.83
N ALA A 82 -3.39 5.50 5.88
CA ALA A 82 -4.32 5.86 4.80
C ALA A 82 -5.66 6.38 5.30
N ASN A 83 -6.13 5.92 6.48
CA ASN A 83 -7.37 6.39 7.09
C ASN A 83 -7.28 7.83 7.64
N TYR A 84 -6.08 8.39 7.77
CA TYR A 84 -5.83 9.72 8.34
C TYR A 84 -5.24 10.71 7.34
N THR A 85 -5.02 10.29 6.10
CA THR A 85 -4.58 11.21 5.03
C THR A 85 -5.70 12.15 4.64
N PRO A 86 -5.45 13.47 4.45
CA PRO A 86 -6.45 14.42 3.96
C PRO A 86 -6.73 14.30 2.47
N TRP A 87 -6.02 13.42 1.78
CA TRP A 87 -6.20 13.07 0.36
C TRP A 87 -6.67 11.63 0.21
N GLU A 88 -7.20 11.30 -0.96
CA GLU A 88 -7.58 9.92 -1.28
C GLU A 88 -6.34 9.02 -1.42
N SER A 89 -6.15 8.15 -0.44
CA SER A 89 -5.14 7.10 -0.44
C SER A 89 -5.76 5.77 -0.90
N VAL A 90 -6.14 5.71 -2.19
CA VAL A 90 -6.72 4.51 -2.81
C VAL A 90 -5.66 3.41 -3.01
N CYS A 91 -6.06 2.30 -3.61
CA CYS A 91 -5.24 1.08 -3.71
C CYS A 91 -3.83 1.31 -4.29
N LEU A 92 -3.70 2.11 -5.36
CA LEU A 92 -2.39 2.30 -6.03
C LEU A 92 -1.39 3.07 -5.17
N PRO A 93 -1.66 4.27 -4.62
CA PRO A 93 -0.75 4.93 -3.67
C PRO A 93 -0.39 4.07 -2.47
N GLN A 94 -1.31 3.28 -1.92
CA GLN A 94 -1.01 2.36 -0.83
C GLN A 94 -0.02 1.27 -1.23
N ALA A 95 -0.26 0.63 -2.39
CA ALA A 95 0.62 -0.42 -2.89
C ALA A 95 2.02 0.11 -3.23
N VAL A 96 2.10 1.31 -3.84
CA VAL A 96 3.37 1.99 -4.16
C VAL A 96 4.15 2.34 -2.90
N ALA A 97 3.52 3.01 -1.93
CA ALA A 97 4.18 3.39 -0.68
C ALA A 97 4.66 2.16 0.10
N ALA A 98 3.85 1.11 0.18
CA ALA A 98 4.23 -0.14 0.83
C ALA A 98 5.40 -0.83 0.11
N GLN A 99 5.41 -0.86 -1.24
CA GLN A 99 6.52 -1.41 -2.02
C GLN A 99 7.83 -0.64 -1.74
N TRP A 100 7.79 0.69 -1.70
CA TRP A 100 8.96 1.48 -1.34
C TRP A 100 9.46 1.23 0.09
N MET A 101 8.55 1.07 1.05
CA MET A 101 8.90 0.71 2.43
C MET A 101 9.58 -0.66 2.52
N LEU A 102 9.11 -1.66 1.76
CA LEU A 102 9.74 -2.98 1.69
C LEU A 102 11.13 -2.90 1.04
N LYS A 103 11.24 -2.21 -0.12
CA LYS A 103 12.53 -2.06 -0.83
C LYS A 103 13.61 -1.41 0.04
N ARG A 104 13.26 -0.39 0.82
CA ARG A 104 14.20 0.24 1.78
C ARG A 104 14.68 -0.70 2.89
N ARG A 105 13.96 -1.80 3.11
CA ARG A 105 14.28 -2.84 4.10
C ARG A 105 14.86 -4.10 3.47
N HIS A 106 15.14 -4.05 2.15
CA HIS A 106 15.59 -5.18 1.36
C HIS A 106 14.66 -6.41 1.44
N ILE A 107 13.36 -6.15 1.65
CA ILE A 107 12.33 -7.19 1.67
C ILE A 107 11.68 -7.23 0.29
N ALA A 108 11.68 -8.43 -0.30
CA ALA A 108 11.10 -8.65 -1.61
C ALA A 108 9.56 -8.63 -1.53
N GLY A 109 8.93 -7.83 -2.38
CA GLY A 109 7.49 -7.76 -2.55
C GLY A 109 7.11 -7.69 -4.02
N THR A 110 5.90 -8.10 -4.35
CA THR A 110 5.34 -7.98 -5.70
C THR A 110 4.12 -7.09 -5.69
N LEU A 111 4.19 -5.99 -6.40
CA LEU A 111 3.05 -5.13 -6.67
C LEU A 111 2.33 -5.64 -7.92
N TYR A 112 1.04 -5.86 -7.81
CA TYR A 112 0.16 -6.29 -8.88
C TYR A 112 -0.75 -5.15 -9.31
N LEU A 113 -0.94 -5.04 -10.61
CA LEU A 113 -2.00 -4.25 -11.22
C LEU A 113 -2.98 -5.19 -11.92
N GLY A 114 -4.25 -5.02 -11.66
CA GLY A 114 -5.30 -5.81 -12.25
C GLY A 114 -6.46 -4.98 -12.76
N VAL A 115 -7.21 -5.54 -13.69
CA VAL A 115 -8.42 -4.96 -14.27
C VAL A 115 -9.58 -5.95 -14.18
N ALA A 116 -10.78 -5.44 -13.98
CA ALA A 116 -12.03 -6.18 -14.01
C ALA A 116 -13.11 -5.32 -14.68
N LYS A 117 -14.20 -5.95 -15.11
CA LYS A 117 -15.41 -5.19 -15.50
C LYS A 117 -15.99 -4.53 -14.26
N ALA A 118 -16.38 -3.25 -14.37
CA ALA A 118 -17.03 -2.57 -13.26
C ALA A 118 -18.45 -3.09 -13.06
N ASP A 119 -18.83 -3.40 -11.81
CA ASP A 119 -20.13 -4.02 -11.50
C ASP A 119 -21.33 -3.17 -11.98
N ALA A 120 -21.23 -1.84 -11.79
CA ALA A 120 -22.31 -0.92 -12.18
C ALA A 120 -22.31 -0.58 -13.68
N HIS A 121 -21.21 -0.74 -14.37
CA HIS A 121 -20.97 -0.35 -15.77
C HIS A 121 -20.08 -1.38 -16.47
N PRO A 122 -20.63 -2.50 -16.96
CA PRO A 122 -19.86 -3.59 -17.58
C PRO A 122 -19.01 -3.17 -18.79
N GLU A 123 -19.34 -2.03 -19.42
CA GLU A 123 -18.58 -1.40 -20.51
C GLU A 123 -17.33 -0.67 -20.02
N ARG A 124 -17.19 -0.44 -18.70
CA ARG A 124 -16.03 0.21 -18.09
C ARG A 124 -15.15 -0.79 -17.37
N LEU A 125 -13.86 -0.52 -17.39
CA LEU A 125 -12.89 -1.30 -16.64
C LEU A 125 -12.64 -0.62 -15.30
N ALA A 126 -12.73 -1.40 -14.23
CA ALA A 126 -12.22 -1.05 -12.92
C ALA A 126 -10.77 -1.51 -12.80
N ALA A 127 -9.90 -0.67 -12.25
CA ALA A 127 -8.51 -1.01 -11.99
C ALA A 127 -8.28 -1.18 -10.48
N HIS A 128 -7.42 -2.12 -10.12
CA HIS A 128 -7.03 -2.35 -8.73
C HIS A 128 -5.53 -2.59 -8.62
N ALA A 129 -4.96 -2.22 -7.48
CA ALA A 129 -3.56 -2.46 -7.16
C ALA A 129 -3.45 -3.11 -5.78
N TRP A 130 -2.58 -4.12 -5.67
CA TRP A 130 -2.29 -4.77 -4.38
C TRP A 130 -0.83 -5.16 -4.29
N LEU A 131 -0.34 -5.29 -3.07
CA LEU A 131 1.03 -5.71 -2.78
C LEU A 131 1.03 -7.04 -2.04
N ARG A 132 1.78 -8.01 -2.57
CA ARG A 132 2.05 -9.30 -1.96
C ARG A 132 3.50 -9.34 -1.44
N CYS A 133 3.69 -9.94 -0.27
CA CYS A 133 5.00 -10.29 0.27
C CYS A 133 4.92 -11.71 0.85
N GLY A 134 5.73 -12.62 0.34
CA GLY A 134 5.54 -14.04 0.61
C GLY A 134 4.11 -14.48 0.23
N ASN A 135 3.40 -15.06 1.18
CA ASN A 135 2.00 -15.49 1.03
C ASN A 135 0.97 -14.47 1.55
N LEU A 136 1.42 -13.28 1.96
CA LEU A 136 0.54 -12.25 2.51
C LEU A 136 0.25 -11.15 1.50
N ILE A 137 -1.02 -10.77 1.40
CA ILE A 137 -1.43 -9.53 0.75
C ILE A 137 -1.39 -8.42 1.81
N LEU A 138 -0.50 -7.46 1.63
CA LEU A 138 -0.23 -6.38 2.57
C LEU A 138 -1.20 -5.21 2.41
N THR A 139 -1.47 -4.85 1.15
CA THR A 139 -2.41 -3.77 0.77
C THR A 139 -3.30 -4.23 -0.37
N GLY A 140 -4.46 -3.63 -0.51
CA GLY A 140 -5.39 -3.95 -1.61
C GLY A 140 -6.01 -5.36 -1.52
N ARG A 141 -6.09 -5.95 -0.33
CA ARG A 141 -6.58 -7.33 -0.14
C ARG A 141 -8.04 -7.51 -0.55
N GLN A 142 -8.86 -6.47 -0.31
CA GLN A 142 -10.28 -6.57 -0.58
C GLN A 142 -10.55 -6.62 -2.10
N GLY A 143 -11.23 -7.65 -2.55
CA GLY A 143 -11.64 -7.80 -3.94
C GLY A 143 -10.54 -8.17 -4.95
N HIS A 144 -9.25 -8.27 -4.57
CA HIS A 144 -8.15 -8.49 -5.52
C HIS A 144 -8.32 -9.72 -6.42
N ARG A 145 -9.04 -10.76 -5.95
CA ARG A 145 -9.29 -11.99 -6.73
C ARG A 145 -10.23 -11.80 -7.92
N GLN A 146 -10.99 -10.70 -7.95
CA GLN A 146 -11.92 -10.39 -9.04
C GLN A 146 -11.21 -9.73 -10.22
N TYR A 147 -9.95 -9.31 -10.04
CA TYR A 147 -9.19 -8.60 -11.05
C TYR A 147 -8.23 -9.53 -11.78
N THR A 148 -8.24 -9.45 -13.11
CA THR A 148 -7.24 -10.10 -13.96
C THR A 148 -5.95 -9.31 -13.89
N VAL A 149 -4.84 -9.95 -13.53
CA VAL A 149 -3.52 -9.33 -13.45
C VAL A 149 -3.06 -8.93 -14.86
N VAL A 150 -2.68 -7.67 -15.02
CA VAL A 150 -2.18 -7.11 -16.29
C VAL A 150 -0.72 -6.68 -16.20
N ALA A 151 -0.21 -6.42 -15.00
CA ALA A 151 1.21 -6.13 -14.77
C ALA A 151 1.63 -6.51 -13.35
N THR A 152 2.90 -6.88 -13.20
CA THR A 152 3.57 -7.16 -11.93
C THR A 152 4.90 -6.42 -11.86
N PHE A 153 5.31 -6.03 -10.64
CA PHE A 153 6.58 -5.34 -10.37
C PHE A 153 7.21 -5.90 -9.10
N ALA A 154 8.47 -6.39 -9.18
CA ALA A 154 9.21 -6.91 -8.03
C ALA A 154 10.70 -6.50 -8.06
#